data_823c8d9f6a713f96a186fc52c5b7aeb8
#
_entry.id   823c8d9f6a713f96a186fc52c5b7aeb8
#
_cell.length_a   1.000
_cell.length_b   1.000
_cell.length_c   1.000
_cell.angle_alpha   90.00
_cell.angle_beta   90.00
_cell.angle_gamma   90.00
#
_symmetry.space_group_name_H-M   'P 1'
#
loop_
_entity.id
_entity.type
_entity.pdbx_description
1 polymer ?
#
loop_
_entity_poly.entity_id
_entity_poly.type
_entity_poly.pdbx_seq_one_letter_code
_entity_poly.pdbx_strand_id
1 'polypeptide(L)'
;LEITYNTFQYQDYEKLVLQAARDVGFSESKAANLFDEWDRLSPWLEAEEVLNKIRKKYLIGIATNCSIVRGNKAINTMNVQFDFSVTAEEAGFYKPHPEIYNSILNKMNTSPSKTLFVAGSPFDVIGAKSMGMDVYWHNRIGLDNITKQEPDYNEKTLYKLIEILNLQ
;
A
#
# COMPACT_ATOMS: atom_id res chain seq x y z
N LEU A 1 10.88 -13.21 -0.87
CA LEU A 1 9.68 -13.00 -0.04
C LEU A 1 9.88 -13.50 1.40
N GLU A 2 10.44 -14.70 1.64
CA GLU A 2 10.72 -15.21 2.98
C GLU A 2 11.67 -14.31 3.79
N ILE A 3 12.65 -13.69 3.16
CA ILE A 3 13.63 -12.81 3.82
C ILE A 3 12.97 -11.54 4.37
N THR A 4 12.00 -11.00 3.64
CA THR A 4 11.23 -9.81 4.07
C THR A 4 10.28 -10.14 5.23
N TYR A 5 9.72 -11.35 5.26
CA TYR A 5 8.78 -11.77 6.31
C TYR A 5 9.44 -12.06 7.67
N ASN A 6 10.72 -12.46 7.70
CA ASN A 6 11.37 -12.83 8.95
C ASN A 6 11.86 -11.64 9.78
N THR A 7 12.15 -10.50 9.17
CA THR A 7 12.62 -9.31 9.89
C THR A 7 11.83 -8.06 9.60
N PHE A 8 11.11 -8.00 8.46
CA PHE A 8 10.46 -6.82 7.89
C PHE A 8 11.35 -5.58 7.77
N GLN A 9 12.63 -5.69 8.16
CA GLN A 9 13.60 -4.61 8.03
C GLN A 9 13.86 -4.35 6.55
N TYR A 10 13.95 -3.07 6.19
CA TYR A 10 14.20 -2.68 4.81
C TYR A 10 15.57 -3.22 4.32
N GLN A 11 15.53 -3.80 3.16
CA GLN A 11 16.65 -4.15 2.31
C GLN A 11 16.36 -3.56 0.93
N ASP A 12 17.39 -3.45 0.10
CA ASP A 12 17.23 -2.94 -1.26
C ASP A 12 16.10 -3.66 -2.01
N TYR A 13 15.03 -2.91 -2.32
CA TYR A 13 13.81 -3.44 -2.90
C TYR A 13 14.06 -4.17 -4.22
N GLU A 14 14.88 -3.60 -5.09
CA GLU A 14 15.22 -4.15 -6.39
C GLU A 14 15.98 -5.47 -6.24
N LYS A 15 16.93 -5.55 -5.32
CA LYS A 15 17.63 -6.79 -5.04
C LYS A 15 16.73 -7.87 -4.48
N LEU A 16 15.79 -7.51 -3.59
CA LEU A 16 14.80 -8.47 -3.06
C LEU A 16 13.90 -9.03 -4.16
N VAL A 17 13.42 -8.20 -5.08
CA VAL A 17 12.60 -8.64 -6.20
C VAL A 17 13.36 -9.59 -7.12
N LEU A 18 14.62 -9.28 -7.44
CA LEU A 18 15.47 -10.14 -8.25
C LEU A 18 15.79 -11.47 -7.53
N GLN A 19 16.03 -11.44 -6.23
CA GLN A 19 16.22 -12.65 -5.43
C GLN A 19 14.96 -13.52 -5.41
N ALA A 20 13.80 -12.92 -5.14
CA ALA A 20 12.53 -13.63 -5.15
C ALA A 20 12.23 -14.27 -6.51
N ALA A 21 12.58 -13.60 -7.60
CA ALA A 21 12.46 -14.16 -8.94
C ALA A 21 13.32 -15.42 -9.13
N ARG A 22 14.57 -15.37 -8.68
CA ARG A 22 15.48 -16.55 -8.70
C ARG A 22 14.91 -17.72 -7.90
N ASP A 23 14.42 -17.44 -6.69
CA ASP A 23 13.91 -18.45 -5.75
C ASP A 23 12.72 -19.24 -6.34
N VAL A 24 11.91 -18.60 -7.19
CA VAL A 24 10.78 -19.26 -7.90
C VAL A 24 11.12 -19.70 -9.31
N GLY A 25 12.38 -19.68 -9.71
CA GLY A 25 12.82 -20.11 -11.05
C GLY A 25 12.53 -19.14 -12.19
N PHE A 26 12.22 -17.87 -11.87
CA PHE A 26 12.07 -16.81 -12.88
C PHE A 26 13.43 -16.24 -13.27
N SER A 27 13.64 -15.90 -14.55
CA SER A 27 14.88 -15.24 -14.95
C SER A 27 14.97 -13.81 -14.42
N GLU A 28 16.16 -13.42 -13.98
CA GLU A 28 16.43 -12.05 -13.52
C GLU A 28 16.13 -11.01 -14.58
N SER A 29 16.41 -11.31 -15.86
CA SER A 29 16.11 -10.39 -16.96
C SER A 29 14.63 -10.09 -17.09
N LYS A 30 13.75 -11.10 -16.90
CA LYS A 30 12.31 -10.90 -16.89
C LYS A 30 11.84 -10.10 -15.67
N ALA A 31 12.48 -10.34 -14.51
CA ALA A 31 12.19 -9.56 -13.30
C ALA A 31 12.68 -8.11 -13.42
N ALA A 32 13.83 -7.89 -14.06
CA ALA A 32 14.34 -6.55 -14.33
C ALA A 32 13.42 -5.73 -15.24
N ASN A 33 12.81 -6.37 -16.25
CA ASN A 33 11.83 -5.71 -17.11
C ASN A 33 10.64 -5.10 -16.33
N LEU A 34 10.30 -5.67 -15.15
CA LEU A 34 9.28 -5.06 -14.29
C LEU A 34 9.66 -3.63 -13.89
N PHE A 35 10.94 -3.38 -13.66
CA PHE A 35 11.42 -2.05 -13.29
C PHE A 35 11.42 -1.08 -14.48
N ASP A 36 11.67 -1.56 -15.68
CA ASP A 36 11.61 -0.77 -16.92
C ASP A 36 10.15 -0.38 -17.26
N GLU A 37 9.20 -1.27 -16.96
CA GLU A 37 7.77 -1.04 -17.17
C GLU A 37 7.11 -0.23 -16.02
N TRP A 38 7.85 0.13 -14.96
CA TRP A 38 7.31 0.82 -13.77
C TRP A 38 6.64 2.17 -14.11
N ASP A 39 7.14 2.85 -15.12
CA ASP A 39 6.59 4.13 -15.59
C ASP A 39 5.28 3.97 -16.37
N ARG A 40 4.88 2.71 -16.69
CA ARG A 40 3.63 2.36 -17.37
C ARG A 40 2.52 1.92 -16.42
N LEU A 41 2.77 1.95 -15.11
CA LEU A 41 1.73 1.69 -14.12
C LEU A 41 0.58 2.68 -14.32
N SER A 42 -0.62 2.17 -14.31
CA SER A 42 -1.83 3.00 -14.39
C SER A 42 -2.69 2.76 -13.15
N PRO A 43 -3.28 3.80 -12.57
CA PRO A 43 -4.23 3.63 -11.48
C PRO A 43 -5.48 2.88 -11.96
N TRP A 44 -6.24 2.31 -11.02
CA TRP A 44 -7.56 1.78 -11.31
C TRP A 44 -8.47 2.92 -11.79
N LEU A 45 -9.38 2.62 -12.71
CA LEU A 45 -10.21 3.62 -13.41
C LEU A 45 -10.95 4.58 -12.46
N GLU A 46 -11.42 4.08 -11.33
CA GLU A 46 -12.16 4.86 -10.35
C GLU A 46 -11.26 5.61 -9.33
N ALA A 47 -9.95 5.30 -9.29
CA ALA A 47 -9.08 5.75 -8.21
C ALA A 47 -8.99 7.28 -8.15
N GLU A 48 -8.75 7.95 -9.26
CA GLU A 48 -8.61 9.41 -9.31
C GLU A 48 -9.91 10.11 -8.89
N GLU A 49 -11.06 9.65 -9.38
CA GLU A 49 -12.37 10.21 -9.03
C GLU A 49 -12.62 10.10 -7.52
N VAL A 50 -12.47 8.89 -6.98
CA VAL A 50 -12.76 8.61 -5.57
C VAL A 50 -11.80 9.37 -4.66
N LEU A 51 -10.50 9.34 -4.93
CA LEU A 51 -9.50 10.03 -4.11
C LEU A 51 -9.66 11.56 -4.18
N ASN A 52 -9.98 12.13 -5.33
CA ASN A 52 -10.26 13.56 -5.44
C ASN A 52 -11.54 13.99 -4.69
N LYS A 53 -12.52 13.11 -4.52
CA LYS A 53 -13.67 13.36 -3.63
C LYS A 53 -13.26 13.28 -2.15
N ILE A 54 -12.48 12.26 -1.77
CA ILE A 54 -12.03 12.06 -0.39
C ILE A 54 -11.21 13.25 0.10
N ARG A 55 -10.23 13.71 -0.68
CA ARG A 55 -9.35 14.80 -0.26
C ARG A 55 -10.02 16.17 -0.05
N LYS A 56 -11.26 16.33 -0.45
CA LYS A 56 -12.04 17.55 -0.14
C LYS A 56 -12.40 17.66 1.35
N LYS A 57 -12.41 16.53 2.08
CA LYS A 57 -12.79 16.46 3.49
C LYS A 57 -11.73 15.82 4.39
N TYR A 58 -10.85 14.99 3.82
CA TYR A 58 -9.89 14.20 4.56
C TYR A 58 -8.48 14.34 3.99
N LEU A 59 -7.49 14.24 4.85
CA LEU A 59 -6.10 14.06 4.42
C LEU A 59 -5.94 12.67 3.82
N ILE A 60 -5.17 12.58 2.75
CA ILE A 60 -4.82 11.30 2.13
C ILE A 60 -3.31 11.08 2.13
N GLY A 61 -2.89 9.91 2.60
CA GLY A 61 -1.50 9.50 2.68
C GLY A 61 -1.24 8.14 2.04
N ILE A 62 0.00 7.91 1.65
CA ILE A 62 0.46 6.63 1.09
C ILE A 62 1.53 6.03 2.00
N ALA A 63 1.37 4.73 2.32
CA ALA A 63 2.43 3.90 2.88
C ALA A 63 2.70 2.72 1.93
N THR A 64 3.89 2.66 1.32
CA THR A 64 4.20 1.69 0.27
C THR A 64 5.44 0.86 0.54
N ASN A 65 5.39 -0.44 0.19
CA ASN A 65 6.52 -1.38 0.29
C ASN A 65 7.48 -1.23 -0.91
N CYS A 66 7.88 0.00 -1.24
CA CYS A 66 8.80 0.29 -2.34
C CYS A 66 10.06 0.99 -1.83
N SER A 67 11.10 1.03 -2.69
CA SER A 67 12.17 2.02 -2.58
C SER A 67 11.63 3.44 -2.79
N ILE A 68 12.35 4.46 -2.36
CA ILE A 68 11.99 5.88 -2.56
C ILE A 68 11.77 6.16 -4.04
N VAL A 69 12.66 5.67 -4.90
CA VAL A 69 12.59 5.89 -6.35
C VAL A 69 11.31 5.28 -6.94
N ARG A 70 11.02 4.02 -6.59
CA ARG A 70 9.84 3.30 -7.13
C ARG A 70 8.54 3.82 -6.55
N GLY A 71 8.52 4.13 -5.26
CA GLY A 71 7.35 4.73 -4.63
C GLY A 71 6.97 6.05 -5.26
N ASN A 72 7.93 6.96 -5.43
CA ASN A 72 7.70 8.25 -6.07
C ASN A 72 7.24 8.11 -7.53
N LYS A 73 7.83 7.21 -8.31
CA LYS A 73 7.38 6.94 -9.67
C LYS A 73 5.92 6.48 -9.69
N ALA A 74 5.54 5.50 -8.86
CA ALA A 74 4.17 5.01 -8.78
C ALA A 74 3.17 6.10 -8.35
N ILE A 75 3.53 6.94 -7.38
CA ILE A 75 2.69 8.06 -6.93
C ILE A 75 2.47 9.05 -8.07
N ASN A 76 3.51 9.35 -8.84
CA ASN A 76 3.44 10.31 -9.94
C ASN A 76 2.63 9.82 -11.15
N THR A 77 2.29 8.53 -11.25
CA THR A 77 1.37 8.05 -12.29
C THR A 77 -0.09 8.44 -12.04
N MET A 78 -0.40 8.89 -10.82
CA MET A 78 -1.75 9.27 -10.43
C MET A 78 -1.93 10.79 -10.56
N ASN A 79 -3.03 11.22 -11.17
CA ASN A 79 -3.42 12.62 -11.22
C ASN A 79 -4.16 13.04 -9.93
N VAL A 80 -3.57 12.68 -8.79
CA VAL A 80 -4.07 12.97 -7.44
C VAL A 80 -2.92 13.47 -6.59
N GLN A 81 -3.12 14.58 -5.92
CA GLN A 81 -2.17 15.08 -4.95
C GLN A 81 -2.38 14.38 -3.61
N PHE A 82 -1.39 13.67 -3.12
CA PHE A 82 -1.36 13.11 -1.77
C PHE A 82 -0.73 14.12 -0.81
N ASP A 83 -1.28 14.20 0.40
CA ASP A 83 -0.77 15.13 1.41
C ASP A 83 0.54 14.63 2.00
N PHE A 84 0.68 13.32 2.15
CA PHE A 84 1.87 12.67 2.70
C PHE A 84 2.17 11.34 2.02
N SER A 85 3.43 10.95 2.01
CA SER A 85 3.87 9.61 1.60
C SER A 85 5.00 9.10 2.48
N VAL A 86 5.06 7.78 2.61
CA VAL A 86 6.15 7.04 3.24
C VAL A 86 6.41 5.78 2.44
N THR A 87 7.67 5.54 2.12
CA THR A 87 8.15 4.27 1.54
C THR A 87 8.74 3.37 2.62
N ALA A 88 8.88 2.08 2.32
CA ALA A 88 9.57 1.15 3.21
C ALA A 88 11.04 1.56 3.43
N GLU A 89 11.68 2.14 2.41
CA GLU A 89 13.04 2.66 2.49
C GLU A 89 13.15 3.82 3.50
N GLU A 90 12.22 4.79 3.46
CA GLU A 90 12.19 5.89 4.44
C GLU A 90 11.88 5.41 5.84
N ALA A 91 10.94 4.47 6.01
CA ALA A 91 10.55 3.92 7.30
C ALA A 91 11.58 2.95 7.89
N GLY A 92 12.48 2.39 7.07
CA GLY A 92 13.42 1.34 7.46
C GLY A 92 12.79 -0.05 7.59
N PHE A 93 11.49 -0.21 7.30
CA PHE A 93 10.75 -1.46 7.46
C PHE A 93 9.66 -1.60 6.38
N TYR A 94 9.41 -2.86 5.99
CA TYR A 94 8.29 -3.23 5.13
C TYR A 94 7.00 -3.44 5.93
N LYS A 95 5.83 -3.14 5.35
CA LYS A 95 4.56 -3.64 5.86
C LYS A 95 4.59 -5.18 5.90
N PRO A 96 4.05 -5.82 6.93
CA PRO A 96 3.17 -5.29 7.97
C PRO A 96 3.88 -4.80 9.25
N HIS A 97 5.19 -4.48 9.24
CA HIS A 97 5.87 -3.98 10.43
C HIS A 97 5.25 -2.66 10.92
N PRO A 98 5.06 -2.46 12.25
CA PRO A 98 4.42 -1.26 12.82
C PRO A 98 5.06 0.06 12.42
N GLU A 99 6.39 0.10 12.23
CA GLU A 99 7.12 1.34 11.96
C GLU A 99 6.69 2.08 10.69
N ILE A 100 6.31 1.35 9.63
CA ILE A 100 5.87 2.02 8.40
C ILE A 100 4.50 2.71 8.62
N TYR A 101 3.62 2.11 9.43
CA TYR A 101 2.34 2.71 9.79
C TYR A 101 2.54 3.90 10.73
N ASN A 102 3.39 3.76 11.76
CA ASN A 102 3.75 4.86 12.66
C ASN A 102 4.34 6.03 11.89
N SER A 103 5.22 5.76 10.94
CA SER A 103 5.86 6.79 10.13
C SER A 103 4.85 7.65 9.36
N ILE A 104 3.87 7.04 8.69
CA ILE A 104 2.85 7.79 7.97
C ILE A 104 1.87 8.49 8.92
N LEU A 105 1.44 7.84 10.00
CA LEU A 105 0.56 8.44 11.02
C LEU A 105 1.19 9.67 11.66
N ASN A 106 2.48 9.60 12.00
CA ASN A 106 3.23 10.73 12.55
C ASN A 106 3.34 11.88 11.54
N LYS A 107 3.68 11.61 10.27
CA LYS A 107 3.70 12.64 9.22
C LYS A 107 2.33 13.32 9.07
N MET A 108 1.24 12.56 9.16
CA MET A 108 -0.13 13.06 9.06
C MET A 108 -0.65 13.70 10.36
N ASN A 109 0.11 13.63 11.45
CA ASN A 109 -0.29 14.07 12.79
C ASN A 109 -1.66 13.53 13.21
N THR A 110 -1.86 12.21 13.02
CA THR A 110 -3.12 11.50 13.30
C THR A 110 -2.89 10.26 14.15
N SER A 111 -3.97 9.63 14.61
CA SER A 111 -3.93 8.38 15.38
C SER A 111 -4.56 7.23 14.61
N PRO A 112 -4.20 5.96 14.94
CA PRO A 112 -4.81 4.78 14.32
C PRO A 112 -6.34 4.82 14.34
N SER A 113 -6.94 5.15 15.50
CA SER A 113 -8.40 5.17 15.68
C SER A 113 -9.14 6.26 14.88
N LYS A 114 -8.41 7.17 14.23
CA LYS A 114 -8.95 8.21 13.34
C LYS A 114 -8.58 7.97 11.88
N THR A 115 -8.07 6.79 11.57
CA THR A 115 -7.53 6.46 10.25
C THR A 115 -8.23 5.25 9.67
N LEU A 116 -8.76 5.40 8.47
CA LEU A 116 -9.21 4.28 7.63
C LEU A 116 -8.05 3.91 6.69
N PHE A 117 -7.54 2.70 6.84
CA PHE A 117 -6.48 2.18 5.98
C PHE A 117 -7.07 1.43 4.79
N VAL A 118 -6.70 1.82 3.58
CA VAL A 118 -7.08 1.11 2.35
C VAL A 118 -6.02 0.07 2.01
N ALA A 119 -6.31 -1.18 2.32
CA ALA A 119 -5.41 -2.32 2.13
C ALA A 119 -5.51 -2.89 0.70
N GLY A 120 -4.38 -3.26 0.11
CA GLY A 120 -4.32 -3.94 -1.18
C GLY A 120 -4.12 -5.47 -1.07
N SER A 121 -3.77 -5.96 0.11
CA SER A 121 -3.46 -7.37 0.35
C SER A 121 -3.92 -7.83 1.74
N PRO A 122 -4.07 -9.16 1.97
CA PRO A 122 -4.41 -9.67 3.30
C PRO A 122 -3.34 -9.34 4.36
N PHE A 123 -2.07 -9.21 3.98
CA PHE A 123 -1.00 -8.81 4.90
C PHE A 123 -1.11 -7.34 5.32
N ASP A 124 -1.58 -6.47 4.43
CA ASP A 124 -1.90 -5.08 4.79
C ASP A 124 -3.03 -5.01 5.81
N VAL A 125 -4.04 -5.90 5.68
CA VAL A 125 -5.16 -6.02 6.64
C VAL A 125 -4.61 -6.33 8.03
N ILE A 126 -3.76 -7.38 8.17
CA ILE A 126 -3.14 -7.73 9.46
C ILE A 126 -2.41 -6.53 10.06
N GLY A 127 -1.53 -5.92 9.26
CA GLY A 127 -0.68 -4.82 9.73
C GLY A 127 -1.51 -3.64 10.25
N ALA A 128 -2.46 -3.17 9.46
CA ALA A 128 -3.28 -2.02 9.82
C ALA A 128 -4.22 -2.32 11.01
N LYS A 129 -4.84 -3.51 11.05
CA LYS A 129 -5.68 -3.95 12.19
C LYS A 129 -4.87 -4.07 13.48
N SER A 130 -3.63 -4.57 13.41
CA SER A 130 -2.76 -4.66 14.58
C SER A 130 -2.40 -3.30 15.18
N MET A 131 -2.44 -2.25 14.38
CA MET A 131 -2.26 -0.86 14.81
C MET A 131 -3.52 -0.23 15.39
N GLY A 132 -4.69 -0.88 15.27
CA GLY A 132 -5.98 -0.36 15.72
C GLY A 132 -6.66 0.58 14.72
N MET A 133 -6.34 0.47 13.45
CA MET A 133 -7.03 1.19 12.38
C MET A 133 -8.28 0.44 11.92
N ASP A 134 -9.27 1.18 11.42
CA ASP A 134 -10.29 0.61 10.55
C ASP A 134 -9.67 0.28 9.20
N VAL A 135 -10.10 -0.83 8.58
CA VAL A 135 -9.50 -1.33 7.34
C VAL A 135 -10.55 -1.55 6.27
N TYR A 136 -10.36 -0.88 5.15
CA TYR A 136 -11.03 -1.13 3.90
C TYR A 136 -10.12 -1.98 3.01
N TRP A 137 -10.45 -3.25 2.78
CA TRP A 137 -9.69 -4.08 1.87
C TRP A 137 -10.22 -3.91 0.44
N HIS A 138 -9.45 -3.21 -0.40
CA HIS A 138 -9.69 -3.13 -1.83
C HIS A 138 -9.24 -4.44 -2.50
N ASN A 139 -10.09 -5.45 -2.39
CA ASN A 139 -9.85 -6.80 -2.88
C ASN A 139 -10.24 -6.94 -4.37
N ARG A 140 -9.61 -6.15 -5.21
CA ARG A 140 -9.92 -6.03 -6.64
C ARG A 140 -9.93 -7.35 -7.39
N ILE A 141 -8.96 -8.21 -7.10
CA ILE A 141 -8.74 -9.47 -7.81
C ILE A 141 -9.33 -10.68 -7.09
N GLY A 142 -10.00 -10.49 -5.96
CA GLY A 142 -10.68 -11.55 -5.24
C GLY A 142 -9.72 -12.51 -4.55
N LEU A 143 -8.71 -12.00 -3.85
CA LEU A 143 -7.81 -12.82 -3.05
C LEU A 143 -8.55 -13.41 -1.84
N ASP A 144 -8.20 -14.64 -1.49
CA ASP A 144 -8.67 -15.24 -0.25
C ASP A 144 -8.05 -14.57 0.97
N ASN A 145 -8.83 -14.40 2.03
CA ASN A 145 -8.30 -13.97 3.31
C ASN A 145 -7.60 -15.15 3.99
N ILE A 146 -6.29 -15.23 3.77
CA ILE A 146 -5.42 -16.27 4.36
C ILE A 146 -5.07 -15.98 5.82
N THR A 147 -5.62 -14.91 6.39
CA THR A 147 -5.34 -14.46 7.74
C THR A 147 -6.55 -14.65 8.64
N LYS A 148 -6.33 -14.64 9.95
CA LYS A 148 -7.44 -14.68 10.93
C LYS A 148 -8.03 -13.29 11.21
N GLN A 149 -7.48 -12.26 10.60
CA GLN A 149 -7.88 -10.88 10.84
C GLN A 149 -8.85 -10.43 9.74
N GLU A 150 -10.07 -10.10 10.12
CA GLU A 150 -11.07 -9.60 9.18
C GLU A 150 -10.91 -8.08 8.97
N PRO A 151 -11.01 -7.58 7.73
CA PRO A 151 -11.16 -6.16 7.46
C PRO A 151 -12.55 -5.67 7.86
N ASP A 152 -12.73 -4.38 8.09
CA ASP A 152 -14.06 -3.81 8.36
C ASP A 152 -14.91 -3.76 7.08
N TYR A 153 -14.25 -3.63 5.92
CA TYR A 153 -14.87 -3.67 4.59
C TYR A 153 -14.00 -4.49 3.63
N ASN A 154 -14.63 -5.31 2.79
CA ASN A 154 -13.97 -6.12 1.75
C ASN A 154 -14.69 -5.91 0.42
N GLU A 155 -14.12 -5.09 -0.46
CA GLU A 155 -14.78 -4.61 -1.66
C GLU A 155 -13.86 -4.69 -2.89
N LYS A 156 -14.47 -4.89 -4.06
CA LYS A 156 -13.73 -4.97 -5.33
C LYS A 156 -13.42 -3.61 -5.97
N THR A 157 -14.04 -2.54 -5.52
CA THR A 157 -13.84 -1.19 -6.07
C THR A 157 -13.68 -0.18 -4.94
N LEU A 158 -13.21 1.02 -5.24
CA LEU A 158 -13.09 2.09 -4.24
C LEU A 158 -14.40 2.89 -4.05
N TYR A 159 -15.43 2.68 -4.86
CA TYR A 159 -16.66 3.47 -4.81
C TYR A 159 -17.39 3.41 -3.45
N LYS A 160 -17.31 2.28 -2.74
CA LYS A 160 -17.92 2.13 -1.42
C LYS A 160 -17.37 3.12 -0.38
N LEU A 161 -16.14 3.61 -0.57
CA LEU A 161 -15.55 4.66 0.28
C LEU A 161 -16.39 5.95 0.25
N ILE A 162 -17.00 6.28 -0.89
CA ILE A 162 -17.85 7.47 -1.02
C ILE A 162 -19.05 7.38 -0.08
N GLU A 163 -19.66 6.20 0.02
CA GLU A 163 -20.81 5.96 0.92
C GLU A 163 -20.36 5.95 2.39
N ILE A 164 -19.30 5.17 2.72
CA ILE A 164 -18.78 5.03 4.08
C ILE A 164 -18.37 6.38 4.67
N LEU A 165 -17.74 7.23 3.85
CA LEU A 165 -17.25 8.54 4.26
C LEU A 165 -18.28 9.66 4.07
N ASN A 166 -19.51 9.35 3.66
CA ASN A 166 -20.60 10.30 3.41
C ASN A 166 -20.15 11.46 2.49
N LEU A 167 -19.54 11.11 1.37
CA LEU A 167 -19.07 12.05 0.35
C LEU A 167 -20.16 12.20 -0.73
N GLN A 168 -20.70 13.41 -0.86
CA GLN A 168 -21.65 13.77 -1.93
C GLN A 168 -20.90 14.35 -3.13
#